data_9db8dba007cac414b9bef0fa511cc28c
#
_entry.id   9db8dba007cac414b9bef0fa511cc28c
#
_cell.length_a   1.000
_cell.length_b   1.000
_cell.length_c   1.000
_cell.angle_alpha   90.00
_cell.angle_beta   90.00
_cell.angle_gamma   90.00
#
_symmetry.space_group_name_H-M   'P 1'
#
loop_
_entity.id
_entity.type
_entity.pdbx_description
1 polymer ?
#
loop_
_entity_poly.entity_id
_entity_poly.type
_entity_poly.pdbx_seq_one_letter_code
_entity_poly.pdbx_strand_id
1 'polypeptide(L)'
;MERRFYRLNEISQVSALSEGDLLDLVERDVVSLCARVEGTEFAAMLKAKDGEYGLGNLFHYRGMISLPNSVSVKLINDEKASLTRALILEPEGVSQWRSNQALAQEHPKMSFSYCGNLSVLPQNPFWAFTCVQALPDMHSIMKGFETMTAALADQTVDRLDAFKAMTQKHLSTAALNIKPHQLRFELESIKAHLRHNSVTTKPFVAPTETLTHPIKQILARMLTTQPHLRSDRLWNMLRTEVNQDGPREYDVDSVISNMTHDDLSWFGRDRNKENTVSYGRFQNLVSEVRKALKT
;
A
#
# COMPACT_ATOMS: atom_id res chain seq x y z
N MET A 1 -16.47 -21.33 7.23
CA MET A 1 -15.06 -20.94 7.17
C MET A 1 -15.01 -19.54 6.59
N GLU A 2 -14.47 -18.58 7.32
CA GLU A 2 -14.36 -17.19 6.85
C GLU A 2 -13.24 -17.09 5.82
N ARG A 3 -13.49 -16.41 4.67
CA ARG A 3 -12.46 -16.21 3.66
C ARG A 3 -11.42 -15.21 4.18
N ARG A 4 -10.16 -15.38 3.84
CA ARG A 4 -9.07 -14.45 4.19
C ARG A 4 -9.07 -13.21 3.30
N PHE A 5 -9.36 -13.36 2.02
CA PHE A 5 -9.29 -12.28 1.01
C PHE A 5 -10.64 -12.02 0.36
N TYR A 6 -11.00 -10.75 0.23
CA TYR A 6 -12.25 -10.25 -0.29
C TYR A 6 -12.04 -9.24 -1.43
N ARG A 7 -12.96 -9.18 -2.37
CA ARG A 7 -12.99 -8.11 -3.36
C ARG A 7 -13.45 -6.81 -2.72
N LEU A 8 -13.14 -5.66 -3.35
CA LEU A 8 -13.55 -4.35 -2.85
C LEU A 8 -15.07 -4.29 -2.61
N ASN A 9 -15.86 -4.72 -3.59
CA ASN A 9 -17.33 -4.72 -3.51
C ASN A 9 -17.93 -5.74 -2.51
N GLU A 10 -17.15 -6.65 -1.97
CA GLU A 10 -17.59 -7.65 -0.98
C GLU A 10 -17.30 -7.18 0.46
N ILE A 11 -16.39 -6.22 0.63
CA ILE A 11 -15.89 -5.82 1.95
C ILE A 11 -16.97 -5.15 2.80
N SER A 12 -17.86 -4.34 2.22
CA SER A 12 -18.97 -3.71 2.94
C SER A 12 -19.96 -4.71 3.55
N GLN A 13 -19.94 -5.96 3.09
CA GLN A 13 -20.76 -7.04 3.65
C GLN A 13 -20.13 -7.70 4.89
N VAL A 14 -18.81 -7.57 5.07
CA VAL A 14 -18.04 -8.23 6.14
C VAL A 14 -17.32 -7.25 7.06
N SER A 15 -17.36 -5.97 6.76
CA SER A 15 -16.82 -4.89 7.60
C SER A 15 -17.78 -3.71 7.60
N ALA A 16 -17.64 -2.81 8.57
CA ALA A 16 -18.41 -1.56 8.66
C ALA A 16 -17.87 -0.44 7.75
N LEU A 17 -16.81 -0.71 6.95
CA LEU A 17 -16.17 0.27 6.09
C LEU A 17 -16.83 0.31 4.72
N SER A 18 -17.00 1.50 4.16
CA SER A 18 -17.38 1.70 2.77
C SER A 18 -16.19 1.47 1.83
N GLU A 19 -16.47 1.35 0.53
CA GLU A 19 -15.40 1.27 -0.49
C GLU A 19 -14.49 2.50 -0.43
N GLY A 20 -15.06 3.69 -0.25
CA GLY A 20 -14.30 4.95 -0.14
C GLY A 20 -13.37 4.96 1.07
N ASP A 21 -13.85 4.51 2.24
CA ASP A 21 -13.03 4.41 3.44
C ASP A 21 -11.83 3.49 3.23
N LEU A 22 -12.03 2.38 2.53
CA LEU A 22 -10.96 1.41 2.24
C LEU A 22 -9.91 1.98 1.29
N LEU A 23 -10.34 2.68 0.25
CA LEU A 23 -9.42 3.32 -0.69
C LEU A 23 -8.58 4.39 0.01
N ASP A 24 -9.20 5.20 0.87
CA ASP A 24 -8.51 6.19 1.70
C ASP A 24 -7.48 5.53 2.66
N LEU A 25 -7.83 4.38 3.27
CA LEU A 25 -6.89 3.63 4.10
C LEU A 25 -5.71 3.06 3.30
N VAL A 26 -5.91 2.69 2.03
CA VAL A 26 -4.82 2.26 1.15
C VAL A 26 -3.94 3.45 0.77
N GLU A 27 -4.51 4.58 0.40
CA GLU A 27 -3.76 5.80 0.06
C GLU A 27 -2.89 6.26 1.23
N ARG A 28 -3.37 6.11 2.46
CA ARG A 28 -2.63 6.43 3.69
C ARG A 28 -1.67 5.31 4.17
N ASP A 29 -1.48 4.26 3.40
CA ASP A 29 -0.63 3.11 3.74
C ASP A 29 -1.00 2.39 5.05
N VAL A 30 -2.26 2.44 5.42
CA VAL A 30 -2.78 1.79 6.64
C VAL A 30 -3.20 0.36 6.35
N VAL A 31 -3.79 0.12 5.18
CA VAL A 31 -4.21 -1.20 4.71
C VAL A 31 -3.55 -1.51 3.38
N SER A 32 -2.90 -2.66 3.28
CA SER A 32 -2.25 -3.09 2.04
C SER A 32 -3.24 -3.78 1.10
N LEU A 33 -3.17 -3.42 -0.18
CA LEU A 33 -3.84 -4.17 -1.23
C LEU A 33 -3.07 -5.46 -1.55
N CYS A 34 -3.83 -6.47 -1.90
CA CYS A 34 -3.33 -7.74 -2.45
C CYS A 34 -3.88 -7.93 -3.86
N ALA A 35 -3.24 -8.78 -4.64
CA ALA A 35 -3.75 -9.19 -5.95
C ALA A 35 -3.72 -10.70 -6.10
N ARG A 36 -4.78 -11.27 -6.70
CA ARG A 36 -4.77 -12.67 -7.11
C ARG A 36 -4.11 -12.80 -8.47
N VAL A 37 -3.05 -13.57 -8.53
CA VAL A 37 -2.25 -13.74 -9.74
C VAL A 37 -2.10 -15.21 -10.11
N GLU A 38 -1.82 -15.41 -11.38
CA GLU A 38 -1.40 -16.71 -11.93
C GLU A 38 -0.28 -16.44 -12.93
N GLY A 39 0.83 -17.14 -12.78
CA GLY A 39 2.00 -16.94 -13.65
C GLY A 39 3.00 -18.07 -13.54
N THR A 40 3.86 -18.11 -14.53
CA THR A 40 4.95 -19.07 -14.66
C THR A 40 6.29 -18.39 -14.49
N GLU A 41 7.32 -19.18 -14.19
CA GLU A 41 8.71 -18.71 -14.10
C GLU A 41 8.91 -17.56 -13.10
N PHE A 42 8.24 -17.63 -11.94
CA PHE A 42 8.65 -16.84 -10.80
C PHE A 42 9.97 -17.38 -10.25
N ALA A 43 10.75 -16.50 -9.61
CA ALA A 43 11.97 -16.92 -8.92
C ALA A 43 11.98 -16.39 -7.48
N ALA A 44 12.28 -17.26 -6.52
CA ALA A 44 12.47 -16.82 -5.13
C ALA A 44 13.61 -15.79 -5.06
N MET A 45 13.39 -14.69 -4.30
CA MET A 45 14.43 -13.71 -4.01
C MET A 45 15.25 -14.19 -2.81
N LEU A 46 16.53 -14.44 -3.04
CA LEU A 46 17.45 -14.82 -1.99
C LEU A 46 18.51 -13.73 -1.82
N LYS A 47 18.92 -13.49 -0.57
CA LYS A 47 19.98 -12.54 -0.27
C LYS A 47 21.34 -13.20 -0.53
N ALA A 48 22.13 -12.62 -1.40
CA ALA A 48 23.48 -13.05 -1.69
C ALA A 48 24.46 -12.62 -0.57
N LYS A 49 25.67 -13.14 -0.59
CA LYS A 49 26.69 -12.85 0.43
C LYS A 49 27.12 -11.38 0.49
N ASP A 50 27.03 -10.69 -0.65
CA ASP A 50 27.32 -9.25 -0.79
C ASP A 50 26.17 -8.37 -0.30
N GLY A 51 25.03 -8.97 0.11
CA GLY A 51 23.86 -8.28 0.60
C GLY A 51 22.83 -7.96 -0.48
N GLU A 52 23.13 -8.15 -1.75
CA GLU A 52 22.19 -7.96 -2.86
C GLU A 52 21.21 -9.13 -2.97
N TYR A 53 20.11 -8.90 -3.68
CA TYR A 53 19.12 -9.95 -3.93
C TYR A 53 19.34 -10.58 -5.30
N GLY A 54 19.40 -11.90 -5.32
CA GLY A 54 19.55 -12.68 -6.54
C GLY A 54 18.45 -13.72 -6.72
N LEU A 55 18.51 -14.41 -7.85
CA LEU A 55 17.59 -15.47 -8.24
C LEU A 55 17.87 -16.76 -7.48
N GLY A 56 16.88 -17.23 -6.75
CA GLY A 56 16.82 -18.55 -6.15
C GLY A 56 16.03 -19.53 -7.01
N ASN A 57 15.26 -20.40 -6.34
CA ASN A 57 14.44 -21.43 -6.98
C ASN A 57 13.39 -20.82 -7.91
N LEU A 58 13.15 -21.52 -9.02
CA LEU A 58 12.08 -21.20 -9.95
C LEU A 58 10.80 -21.93 -9.58
N PHE A 59 9.65 -21.33 -9.87
CA PHE A 59 8.36 -21.95 -9.60
C PHE A 59 7.23 -21.34 -10.44
N HIS A 60 6.11 -22.05 -10.49
CA HIS A 60 4.84 -21.52 -10.96
C HIS A 60 4.02 -21.10 -9.75
N TYR A 61 3.26 -20.01 -9.88
CA TYR A 61 2.47 -19.50 -8.77
C TYR A 61 1.04 -19.17 -9.18
N ARG A 62 0.10 -19.61 -8.33
CA ARG A 62 -1.30 -19.25 -8.42
C ARG A 62 -1.83 -18.95 -7.03
N GLY A 63 -1.95 -17.69 -6.69
CA GLY A 63 -2.35 -17.28 -5.34
C GLY A 63 -2.34 -15.76 -5.15
N MET A 64 -2.26 -15.35 -3.90
CA MET A 64 -2.29 -13.96 -3.49
C MET A 64 -0.89 -13.40 -3.32
N ILE A 65 -0.66 -12.21 -3.86
CA ILE A 65 0.54 -11.41 -3.63
C ILE A 65 0.18 -10.11 -2.91
N SER A 66 1.08 -9.59 -2.08
CA SER A 66 0.96 -8.26 -1.51
C SER A 66 1.46 -7.24 -2.52
N LEU A 67 0.78 -6.10 -2.60
CA LEU A 67 1.16 -4.99 -3.47
C LEU A 67 1.85 -3.89 -2.64
N PRO A 68 2.97 -3.35 -3.12
CA PRO A 68 3.56 -2.14 -2.54
C PRO A 68 2.57 -0.96 -2.60
N ASN A 69 2.62 -0.07 -1.62
CA ASN A 69 1.69 1.07 -1.57
C ASN A 69 1.73 1.92 -2.86
N SER A 70 2.92 2.21 -3.38
CA SER A 70 3.07 2.96 -4.64
C SER A 70 2.39 2.32 -5.85
N VAL A 71 2.30 0.98 -5.88
CA VAL A 71 1.57 0.22 -6.90
C VAL A 71 0.07 0.23 -6.61
N SER A 72 -0.32 0.14 -5.34
CA SER A 72 -1.71 0.18 -4.88
C SER A 72 -2.37 1.51 -5.24
N VAL A 73 -1.75 2.63 -4.89
CA VAL A 73 -2.24 3.98 -5.23
C VAL A 73 -2.34 4.17 -6.74
N LYS A 74 -1.36 3.68 -7.49
CA LYS A 74 -1.40 3.74 -8.95
C LYS A 74 -2.57 2.94 -9.53
N LEU A 75 -2.87 1.76 -8.99
CA LEU A 75 -3.99 0.91 -9.42
C LEU A 75 -5.36 1.49 -9.07
N ILE A 76 -5.45 2.30 -8.02
CA ILE A 76 -6.68 3.01 -7.65
C ILE A 76 -6.96 4.13 -8.68
N ASN A 77 -5.93 4.82 -9.16
CA ASN A 77 -6.04 5.96 -10.06
C ASN A 77 -5.95 5.57 -11.55
N ASP A 78 -5.25 4.49 -11.87
CA ASP A 78 -5.03 3.98 -13.21
C ASP A 78 -5.69 2.61 -13.38
N GLU A 79 -6.06 2.24 -14.59
CA GLU A 79 -6.68 0.94 -14.86
C GLU A 79 -5.74 -0.27 -14.71
N LYS A 80 -4.41 -0.04 -14.69
CA LYS A 80 -3.40 -1.09 -14.61
C LYS A 80 -2.10 -0.60 -13.99
N ALA A 81 -1.41 -1.49 -13.30
CA ALA A 81 -0.03 -1.29 -12.87
C ALA A 81 0.79 -2.56 -13.07
N SER A 82 2.09 -2.43 -13.01
CA SER A 82 3.02 -3.54 -13.22
C SER A 82 4.08 -3.60 -12.13
N LEU A 83 4.55 -4.81 -11.81
CA LEU A 83 5.60 -5.05 -10.82
C LEU A 83 6.52 -6.18 -11.26
N THR A 84 7.80 -6.06 -10.90
CA THR A 84 8.84 -7.07 -11.16
C THR A 84 9.20 -7.90 -9.93
N ARG A 85 8.69 -7.50 -8.76
CA ARG A 85 8.90 -8.18 -7.48
C ARG A 85 7.59 -8.21 -6.70
N ALA A 86 7.31 -9.32 -6.03
CA ALA A 86 6.09 -9.49 -5.23
C ALA A 86 6.37 -10.30 -3.96
N LEU A 87 5.65 -9.99 -2.89
CA LEU A 87 5.59 -10.83 -1.71
C LEU A 87 4.50 -11.90 -1.93
N ILE A 88 4.91 -13.14 -1.99
CA ILE A 88 4.03 -14.31 -2.08
C ILE A 88 3.37 -14.51 -0.72
N LEU A 89 2.04 -14.43 -0.65
CA LEU A 89 1.29 -14.55 0.60
C LEU A 89 0.80 -15.96 0.88
N GLU A 90 0.62 -16.76 -0.16
CA GLU A 90 0.09 -18.13 -0.10
C GLU A 90 1.12 -19.12 -0.68
N PRO A 91 2.14 -19.54 0.12
CA PRO A 91 3.15 -20.50 -0.37
C PRO A 91 2.57 -21.80 -0.90
N GLU A 92 1.40 -22.22 -0.43
CA GLU A 92 0.65 -23.38 -0.92
C GLU A 92 0.19 -23.25 -2.38
N GLY A 93 0.13 -22.04 -2.90
CA GLY A 93 -0.14 -21.77 -4.32
C GLY A 93 1.06 -21.98 -5.25
N VAL A 94 2.21 -22.33 -4.69
CA VAL A 94 3.44 -22.61 -5.44
C VAL A 94 3.41 -24.05 -5.99
N SER A 95 3.75 -24.18 -7.25
CA SER A 95 3.94 -25.47 -7.91
C SER A 95 5.24 -25.47 -8.72
N GLN A 96 5.71 -26.65 -9.09
CA GLN A 96 6.94 -26.83 -9.86
C GLN A 96 8.17 -26.15 -9.24
N TRP A 97 8.34 -26.27 -7.93
CA TRP A 97 9.50 -25.77 -7.22
C TRP A 97 10.77 -26.47 -7.68
N ARG A 98 11.67 -25.75 -8.34
CA ARG A 98 12.86 -26.32 -8.99
C ARG A 98 14.10 -25.44 -8.83
N SER A 99 15.26 -26.07 -8.99
CA SER A 99 16.54 -25.37 -8.97
C SER A 99 16.69 -24.40 -10.14
N ASN A 100 17.37 -23.28 -9.91
CA ASN A 100 17.79 -22.35 -10.95
C ASN A 100 19.03 -22.82 -11.74
N GLN A 101 19.60 -24.00 -11.41
CA GLN A 101 20.87 -24.44 -11.94
C GLN A 101 20.87 -24.58 -13.47
N ALA A 102 19.79 -25.07 -14.05
CA ALA A 102 19.65 -25.17 -15.51
C ALA A 102 19.74 -23.79 -16.17
N LEU A 103 19.01 -22.80 -15.64
CA LEU A 103 19.07 -21.43 -16.13
C LEU A 103 20.46 -20.80 -15.97
N ALA A 104 21.15 -21.08 -14.85
CA ALA A 104 22.49 -20.57 -14.62
C ALA A 104 23.50 -21.16 -15.63
N GLN A 105 23.31 -22.40 -16.07
CA GLN A 105 24.12 -23.00 -17.11
C GLN A 105 23.83 -22.43 -18.51
N GLU A 106 22.55 -22.25 -18.84
CA GLU A 106 22.13 -21.69 -20.14
C GLU A 106 22.40 -20.20 -20.26
N HIS A 107 22.33 -19.45 -19.16
CA HIS A 107 22.47 -18.00 -19.10
C HIS A 107 23.48 -17.56 -18.03
N PRO A 108 24.78 -17.81 -18.23
CA PRO A 108 25.80 -17.46 -17.22
C PRO A 108 25.97 -15.94 -16.99
N LYS A 109 25.58 -15.12 -17.97
CA LYS A 109 25.59 -13.66 -17.85
C LYS A 109 24.17 -13.16 -17.66
N MET A 110 23.92 -12.57 -16.52
CA MET A 110 22.62 -12.02 -16.16
C MET A 110 22.75 -10.64 -15.52
N SER A 111 21.67 -9.88 -15.60
CA SER A 111 21.46 -8.65 -14.80
C SER A 111 21.26 -8.93 -13.31
N PHE A 112 21.11 -10.20 -12.92
CA PHE A 112 20.91 -10.64 -11.54
C PHE A 112 21.96 -11.70 -11.20
N SER A 113 22.47 -11.64 -9.97
CA SER A 113 23.28 -12.72 -9.42
C SER A 113 22.43 -13.97 -9.20
N TYR A 114 22.96 -15.15 -9.53
CA TYR A 114 22.38 -16.40 -9.07
C TYR A 114 22.73 -16.61 -7.61
N CYS A 115 21.70 -16.77 -6.80
CA CYS A 115 21.86 -17.21 -5.41
C CYS A 115 21.70 -18.74 -5.36
N GLY A 116 22.08 -19.33 -4.24
CA GLY A 116 21.86 -20.75 -4.00
C GLY A 116 20.37 -21.13 -4.12
N ASN A 117 20.10 -22.42 -4.01
CA ASN A 117 18.74 -22.93 -3.99
C ASN A 117 18.33 -23.33 -2.58
N LEU A 118 17.08 -23.08 -2.22
CA LEU A 118 16.48 -23.62 -1.02
C LEU A 118 16.08 -25.08 -1.28
N SER A 119 16.42 -25.96 -0.36
CA SER A 119 16.05 -27.39 -0.47
C SER A 119 14.54 -27.63 -0.33
N VAL A 120 13.86 -26.74 0.41
CA VAL A 120 12.44 -26.84 0.72
C VAL A 120 11.75 -25.52 0.40
N LEU A 121 10.51 -25.60 -0.06
CA LEU A 121 9.64 -24.44 -0.25
C LEU A 121 9.39 -23.75 1.10
N PRO A 122 9.56 -22.42 1.20
CA PRO A 122 9.22 -21.67 2.40
C PRO A 122 7.73 -21.86 2.77
N GLN A 123 7.46 -22.08 4.05
CA GLN A 123 6.07 -22.18 4.56
C GLN A 123 5.48 -20.81 4.91
N ASN A 124 6.32 -19.80 5.11
CA ASN A 124 5.92 -18.42 5.40
C ASN A 124 5.96 -17.58 4.12
N PRO A 125 5.27 -16.43 4.08
CA PRO A 125 5.36 -15.49 2.97
C PRO A 125 6.81 -15.13 2.63
N PHE A 126 7.12 -15.09 1.34
CA PHE A 126 8.47 -14.82 0.86
C PHE A 126 8.47 -13.95 -0.41
N TRP A 127 9.56 -13.23 -0.62
CA TRP A 127 9.72 -12.38 -1.80
C TRP A 127 10.12 -13.19 -3.03
N ALA A 128 9.58 -12.78 -4.17
CA ALA A 128 9.89 -13.37 -5.46
C ALA A 128 10.04 -12.32 -6.56
N PHE A 129 10.89 -12.61 -7.52
CA PHE A 129 10.87 -11.95 -8.83
C PHE A 129 9.73 -12.52 -9.65
N THR A 130 9.01 -11.64 -10.37
CA THR A 130 7.90 -12.04 -11.23
C THR A 130 8.40 -12.32 -12.65
N CYS A 131 7.80 -13.33 -13.29
CA CYS A 131 7.92 -13.57 -14.73
C CYS A 131 9.37 -13.53 -15.25
N VAL A 132 10.23 -14.42 -14.73
CA VAL A 132 11.60 -14.58 -15.23
C VAL A 132 11.55 -15.14 -16.65
N GLN A 133 12.16 -14.45 -17.59
CA GLN A 133 12.18 -14.87 -19.00
C GLN A 133 13.50 -14.53 -19.69
N ALA A 134 13.83 -15.34 -20.70
CA ALA A 134 14.97 -15.09 -21.57
C ALA A 134 14.56 -14.13 -22.70
N LEU A 135 15.11 -12.93 -22.68
CA LEU A 135 14.91 -11.92 -23.72
C LEU A 135 16.10 -11.87 -24.66
N PRO A 136 15.89 -11.55 -25.94
CA PRO A 136 16.99 -11.28 -26.85
C PRO A 136 17.84 -10.12 -26.32
N ASP A 137 19.14 -10.27 -26.34
CA ASP A 137 20.05 -9.17 -26.01
C ASP A 137 20.12 -8.19 -27.20
N MET A 138 19.39 -7.09 -27.08
CA MET A 138 19.33 -6.08 -28.16
C MET A 138 20.69 -5.50 -28.50
N HIS A 139 21.60 -5.35 -27.52
CA HIS A 139 22.96 -4.90 -27.79
C HIS A 139 23.74 -5.91 -28.61
N SER A 140 23.66 -7.18 -28.26
CA SER A 140 24.27 -8.28 -29.02
C SER A 140 23.67 -8.44 -30.43
N ILE A 141 22.34 -8.23 -30.54
CA ILE A 141 21.67 -8.21 -31.85
C ILE A 141 22.22 -7.10 -32.72
N MET A 142 22.28 -5.85 -32.23
CA MET A 142 22.81 -4.71 -32.97
C MET A 142 24.26 -4.92 -33.37
N LYS A 143 25.10 -5.37 -32.43
CA LYS A 143 26.49 -5.73 -32.69
C LYS A 143 26.63 -6.86 -33.71
N GLY A 144 25.76 -7.86 -33.64
CA GLY A 144 25.69 -8.95 -34.62
C GLY A 144 25.34 -8.46 -36.03
N PHE A 145 24.39 -7.52 -36.15
CA PHE A 145 24.08 -6.86 -37.42
C PHE A 145 25.26 -6.05 -37.97
N GLU A 146 25.95 -5.28 -37.14
CA GLU A 146 27.17 -4.52 -37.55
C GLU A 146 28.28 -5.47 -38.03
N THR A 147 28.51 -6.58 -37.27
CA THR A 147 29.51 -7.59 -37.66
C THR A 147 29.12 -8.29 -38.95
N MET A 148 27.83 -8.59 -39.15
CA MET A 148 27.34 -9.25 -40.36
C MET A 148 27.42 -8.36 -41.57
N THR A 149 27.15 -7.05 -41.42
CA THR A 149 27.38 -6.05 -42.51
C THR A 149 28.86 -5.91 -42.85
N ALA A 150 29.74 -5.92 -41.85
CA ALA A 150 31.19 -5.92 -42.08
C ALA A 150 31.66 -7.24 -42.76
N ALA A 151 31.11 -8.38 -42.35
CA ALA A 151 31.40 -9.70 -42.95
C ALA A 151 30.91 -9.84 -44.39
N LEU A 152 29.90 -9.07 -44.81
CA LEU A 152 29.45 -9.00 -46.19
C LEU A 152 30.40 -8.14 -47.03
N ALA A 153 31.07 -7.17 -46.40
CA ALA A 153 32.08 -6.29 -47.08
C ALA A 153 33.48 -6.94 -47.08
N ASP A 154 33.81 -7.72 -46.03
CA ASP A 154 35.13 -8.35 -45.89
C ASP A 154 34.94 -9.84 -45.53
N GLN A 155 35.42 -10.76 -46.39
CA GLN A 155 35.26 -12.22 -46.23
C GLN A 155 36.05 -12.82 -45.09
N THR A 156 36.77 -12.03 -44.32
CA THR A 156 37.60 -12.48 -43.19
C THR A 156 36.84 -12.65 -41.88
N VAL A 157 35.61 -12.14 -41.76
CA VAL A 157 34.81 -12.17 -40.53
C VAL A 157 33.97 -13.45 -40.46
N ASP A 158 34.04 -14.15 -39.35
CA ASP A 158 33.28 -15.38 -39.15
C ASP A 158 31.77 -15.10 -39.01
N ARG A 159 31.01 -15.46 -40.03
CA ARG A 159 29.54 -15.33 -40.07
C ARG A 159 28.84 -16.13 -38.95
N LEU A 160 29.47 -17.20 -38.46
CA LEU A 160 28.93 -18.02 -37.41
C LEU A 160 28.94 -17.28 -36.05
N ASP A 161 29.99 -16.49 -35.77
CA ASP A 161 30.08 -15.71 -34.53
C ASP A 161 29.13 -14.51 -34.55
N ALA A 162 28.91 -13.89 -35.70
CA ALA A 162 27.89 -12.87 -35.86
C ALA A 162 26.49 -13.42 -35.58
N PHE A 163 26.18 -14.60 -36.14
CA PHE A 163 24.88 -15.29 -35.87
C PHE A 163 24.71 -15.72 -34.43
N LYS A 164 25.75 -16.24 -33.77
CA LYS A 164 25.73 -16.57 -32.35
C LYS A 164 25.47 -15.33 -31.48
N ALA A 165 26.09 -14.18 -31.80
CA ALA A 165 25.85 -12.93 -31.09
C ALA A 165 24.39 -12.49 -31.21
N MET A 166 23.78 -12.58 -32.41
CA MET A 166 22.37 -12.23 -32.66
C MET A 166 21.38 -13.14 -31.94
N THR A 167 21.77 -14.38 -31.62
CA THR A 167 20.91 -15.34 -30.89
C THR A 167 21.12 -15.30 -29.38
N GLN A 168 22.06 -14.49 -28.90
CA GLN A 168 22.34 -14.38 -27.46
C GLN A 168 21.11 -13.84 -26.74
N LYS A 169 20.73 -14.52 -25.68
CA LYS A 169 19.64 -14.12 -24.80
C LYS A 169 20.20 -13.76 -23.41
N HIS A 170 19.58 -12.82 -22.76
CA HIS A 170 19.80 -12.54 -21.35
C HIS A 170 18.52 -12.79 -20.56
N LEU A 171 18.66 -13.23 -19.33
CA LEU A 171 17.52 -13.36 -18.44
C LEU A 171 17.12 -12.00 -17.88
N SER A 172 15.84 -11.75 -17.90
CA SER A 172 15.24 -10.55 -17.32
C SER A 172 13.96 -10.92 -16.57
N THR A 173 13.52 -10.04 -15.70
CA THR A 173 12.20 -10.12 -15.08
C THR A 173 11.22 -9.33 -15.91
N ALA A 174 10.20 -9.99 -16.45
CA ALA A 174 9.10 -9.28 -17.07
C ALA A 174 8.19 -8.68 -16.00
N ALA A 175 7.58 -7.55 -16.33
CA ALA A 175 6.62 -6.94 -15.45
C ALA A 175 5.31 -7.75 -15.42
N LEU A 176 4.89 -8.15 -14.22
CA LEU A 176 3.59 -8.74 -13.99
C LEU A 176 2.54 -7.63 -14.00
N ASN A 177 1.64 -7.64 -14.97
CA ASN A 177 0.57 -6.66 -15.08
C ASN A 177 -0.58 -7.06 -14.17
N ILE A 178 -0.99 -6.16 -13.29
CA ILE A 178 -2.14 -6.31 -12.40
C ILE A 178 -3.30 -5.49 -12.94
N LYS A 179 -4.50 -6.08 -12.89
CA LYS A 179 -5.74 -5.45 -13.30
C LYS A 179 -6.66 -5.25 -12.10
N PRO A 180 -7.58 -4.24 -12.10
CA PRO A 180 -8.45 -3.95 -10.98
C PRO A 180 -9.29 -5.14 -10.47
N HIS A 181 -9.78 -6.01 -11.35
CA HIS A 181 -10.58 -7.18 -10.95
C HIS A 181 -9.80 -8.24 -10.16
N GLN A 182 -8.45 -8.18 -10.18
CA GLN A 182 -7.58 -9.08 -9.42
C GLN A 182 -7.37 -8.60 -7.99
N LEU A 183 -7.72 -7.33 -7.68
CA LEU A 183 -7.50 -6.72 -6.37
C LEU A 183 -8.30 -7.41 -5.28
N ARG A 184 -7.68 -7.54 -4.13
CA ARG A 184 -8.25 -8.12 -2.90
C ARG A 184 -7.76 -7.35 -1.68
N PHE A 185 -8.57 -7.40 -0.64
CA PHE A 185 -8.23 -6.95 0.69
C PHE A 185 -8.11 -8.14 1.63
N GLU A 186 -7.11 -8.13 2.48
CA GLU A 186 -6.97 -9.10 3.54
C GLU A 186 -7.83 -8.68 4.74
N LEU A 187 -8.81 -9.50 5.10
CA LEU A 187 -9.78 -9.17 6.14
C LEU A 187 -9.13 -8.94 7.51
N GLU A 188 -8.09 -9.71 7.84
CA GLU A 188 -7.41 -9.55 9.13
C GLU A 188 -6.64 -8.22 9.23
N SER A 189 -6.10 -7.71 8.15
CA SER A 189 -5.47 -6.39 8.09
C SER A 189 -6.50 -5.29 8.40
N ILE A 190 -7.70 -5.39 7.81
CA ILE A 190 -8.81 -4.47 8.07
C ILE A 190 -9.29 -4.59 9.52
N LYS A 191 -9.50 -5.82 10.01
CA LYS A 191 -9.91 -6.06 11.40
C LYS A 191 -8.87 -5.56 12.40
N ALA A 192 -7.58 -5.73 12.11
CA ALA A 192 -6.49 -5.22 12.95
C ALA A 192 -6.54 -3.69 13.05
N HIS A 193 -6.76 -3.01 11.93
CA HIS A 193 -6.95 -1.56 11.91
C HIS A 193 -8.17 -1.13 12.72
N LEU A 194 -9.31 -1.77 12.51
CA LEU A 194 -10.54 -1.48 13.27
C LEU A 194 -10.38 -1.75 14.77
N ARG A 195 -9.70 -2.84 15.16
CA ARG A 195 -9.40 -3.13 16.58
C ARG A 195 -8.46 -2.09 17.18
N HIS A 196 -7.41 -1.69 16.44
CA HIS A 196 -6.47 -0.68 16.91
C HIS A 196 -7.17 0.66 17.11
N ASN A 197 -8.02 1.06 16.20
CA ASN A 197 -8.84 2.25 16.32
C ASN A 197 -9.97 2.09 17.36
N SER A 198 -10.52 0.89 17.56
CA SER A 198 -11.49 0.62 18.63
C SER A 198 -10.87 0.60 20.01
N VAL A 199 -9.59 0.30 20.14
CA VAL A 199 -8.84 0.43 21.42
C VAL A 199 -8.49 1.89 21.70
N THR A 200 -8.32 2.70 20.65
CA THR A 200 -8.13 4.17 20.79
C THR A 200 -9.46 4.90 20.87
N THR A 201 -10.52 4.35 20.30
CA THR A 201 -11.89 4.73 20.55
C THR A 201 -12.48 3.73 21.57
N LYS A 202 -12.28 3.94 22.88
CA LYS A 202 -13.40 3.64 23.78
C LYS A 202 -14.63 4.17 23.04
N PRO A 203 -15.70 3.35 22.84
CA PRO A 203 -16.90 3.91 22.27
C PRO A 203 -17.20 5.17 23.09
N PHE A 204 -17.12 6.31 22.43
CA PHE A 204 -17.64 7.53 23.00
C PHE A 204 -19.13 7.25 23.14
N VAL A 205 -19.51 6.65 24.25
CA VAL A 205 -20.86 6.76 24.79
C VAL A 205 -20.94 8.24 25.16
N ALA A 206 -21.21 9.05 24.14
CA ALA A 206 -21.61 10.40 24.38
C ALA A 206 -22.73 10.31 25.41
N PRO A 207 -22.72 11.15 26.42
CA PRO A 207 -23.95 11.58 27.04
C PRO A 207 -24.67 12.41 25.96
N THR A 208 -25.20 11.68 24.94
CA THR A 208 -25.56 12.22 23.61
C THR A 208 -26.84 13.02 23.67
N GLU A 209 -27.57 12.97 24.77
CA GLU A 209 -28.85 13.68 24.90
C GLU A 209 -28.75 15.11 25.43
N THR A 210 -27.61 15.55 25.98
CA THR A 210 -27.47 16.88 26.58
C THR A 210 -26.59 17.87 25.82
N LEU A 211 -25.73 17.43 24.88
CA LEU A 211 -24.82 18.30 24.17
C LEU A 211 -25.22 18.50 22.69
N THR A 212 -26.27 19.29 22.46
CA THR A 212 -26.77 19.59 21.10
C THR A 212 -25.89 20.60 20.34
N HIS A 213 -24.98 21.29 21.01
CA HIS A 213 -24.14 22.33 20.40
C HIS A 213 -22.87 21.71 19.77
N PRO A 214 -22.58 21.89 18.47
CA PRO A 214 -21.47 21.23 17.78
C PRO A 214 -20.10 21.47 18.45
N ILE A 215 -19.79 22.71 18.85
CA ILE A 215 -18.52 23.00 19.53
C ILE A 215 -18.41 22.28 20.89
N LYS A 216 -19.52 22.07 21.61
CA LYS A 216 -19.51 21.28 22.85
C LYS A 216 -19.21 19.80 22.58
N GLN A 217 -19.66 19.25 21.44
CA GLN A 217 -19.33 17.87 21.04
C GLN A 217 -17.85 17.72 20.74
N ILE A 218 -17.25 18.68 20.04
CA ILE A 218 -15.79 18.70 19.78
C ILE A 218 -15.04 18.78 21.11
N LEU A 219 -15.41 19.70 21.98
CA LEU A 219 -14.82 19.85 23.32
C LEU A 219 -14.97 18.59 24.17
N ALA A 220 -16.10 17.89 24.08
CA ALA A 220 -16.31 16.65 24.80
C ALA A 220 -15.34 15.55 24.32
N ARG A 221 -15.11 15.42 23.00
CA ARG A 221 -14.09 14.50 22.44
C ARG A 221 -12.70 14.83 22.99
N MET A 222 -12.29 16.12 22.93
CA MET A 222 -10.99 16.58 23.45
C MET A 222 -10.82 16.30 24.96
N LEU A 223 -11.82 16.64 25.76
CA LEU A 223 -11.77 16.48 27.21
C LEU A 223 -11.90 15.02 27.67
N THR A 224 -12.48 14.16 26.87
CA THR A 224 -12.49 12.70 27.13
C THR A 224 -11.08 12.13 26.96
N THR A 225 -10.37 12.56 25.94
CA THR A 225 -8.98 12.14 25.68
C THR A 225 -8.00 12.79 26.66
N GLN A 226 -8.20 14.07 26.99
CA GLN A 226 -7.28 14.85 27.79
C GLN A 226 -8.03 15.73 28.84
N PRO A 227 -8.55 15.14 29.93
CA PRO A 227 -9.47 15.81 30.86
C PRO A 227 -8.86 16.99 31.64
N HIS A 228 -7.55 16.98 31.80
CA HIS A 228 -6.85 17.98 32.62
C HIS A 228 -6.29 19.19 31.83
N LEU A 229 -6.42 19.19 30.49
CA LEU A 229 -5.87 20.29 29.69
C LEU A 229 -6.60 21.61 29.98
N ARG A 230 -5.83 22.69 30.07
CA ARG A 230 -6.35 24.04 30.19
C ARG A 230 -6.98 24.50 28.87
N SER A 231 -7.89 25.49 28.98
CA SER A 231 -8.62 26.01 27.81
C SER A 231 -7.70 26.60 26.74
N ASP A 232 -6.57 27.21 27.14
CA ASP A 232 -5.56 27.76 26.24
C ASP A 232 -4.88 26.63 25.40
N ARG A 233 -4.62 25.50 26.00
CA ARG A 233 -4.05 24.34 25.29
C ARG A 233 -5.07 23.70 24.35
N LEU A 234 -6.31 23.52 24.78
CA LEU A 234 -7.40 23.02 23.95
C LEU A 234 -7.64 23.92 22.73
N TRP A 235 -7.62 25.25 22.92
CA TRP A 235 -7.74 26.23 21.85
C TRP A 235 -6.61 26.09 20.83
N ASN A 236 -5.37 26.05 21.29
CA ASN A 236 -4.21 25.95 20.41
C ASN A 236 -4.17 24.59 19.64
N MET A 237 -4.53 23.49 20.29
CA MET A 237 -4.63 22.17 19.63
C MET A 237 -5.68 22.23 18.52
N LEU A 238 -6.87 22.71 18.81
CA LEU A 238 -7.95 22.79 17.85
C LEU A 238 -7.61 23.75 16.70
N ARG A 239 -6.96 24.90 17.00
CA ARG A 239 -6.49 25.85 15.99
C ARG A 239 -5.43 25.23 15.08
N THR A 240 -4.52 24.45 15.63
CA THR A 240 -3.50 23.74 14.84
C THR A 240 -4.17 22.72 13.91
N GLU A 241 -5.12 21.93 14.41
CA GLU A 241 -5.86 20.95 13.63
C GLU A 241 -6.66 21.59 12.50
N VAL A 242 -7.37 22.69 12.77
CA VAL A 242 -8.22 23.39 11.79
C VAL A 242 -7.38 24.04 10.67
N ASN A 243 -6.18 24.54 11.01
CA ASN A 243 -5.31 25.26 10.08
C ASN A 243 -4.26 24.37 9.39
N GLN A 244 -4.22 23.08 9.68
CA GLN A 244 -3.38 22.11 8.98
C GLN A 244 -4.20 21.39 7.91
N ASP A 245 -3.61 21.19 6.73
CA ASP A 245 -4.18 20.32 5.70
C ASP A 245 -4.01 18.86 6.15
N GLY A 246 -5.10 18.22 6.57
CA GLY A 246 -5.08 16.84 7.03
C GLY A 246 -6.40 16.39 7.67
N PRO A 247 -6.51 15.10 8.01
CA PRO A 247 -7.68 14.59 8.71
C PRO A 247 -7.78 15.21 10.10
N ARG A 248 -8.99 15.63 10.46
CA ARG A 248 -9.27 16.25 11.75
C ARG A 248 -9.59 15.18 12.80
N GLU A 249 -8.89 15.21 13.93
CA GLU A 249 -9.05 14.24 15.02
C GLU A 249 -10.26 14.57 15.91
N TYR A 250 -10.46 15.85 16.21
CA TYR A 250 -11.52 16.31 17.12
C TYR A 250 -12.72 16.90 16.39
N ASP A 251 -12.50 17.68 15.35
CA ASP A 251 -13.54 18.24 14.49
C ASP A 251 -13.84 17.31 13.28
N VAL A 252 -14.15 16.06 13.58
CA VAL A 252 -14.40 14.98 12.58
C VAL A 252 -15.45 15.38 11.53
N ASP A 253 -16.44 16.17 11.95
CA ASP A 253 -17.54 16.62 11.08
C ASP A 253 -17.19 17.87 10.26
N SER A 254 -15.96 18.37 10.39
CA SER A 254 -15.46 19.61 9.75
C SER A 254 -16.41 20.79 9.93
N VAL A 255 -16.91 20.94 11.15
CA VAL A 255 -17.88 21.98 11.52
C VAL A 255 -17.22 23.36 11.57
N ILE A 256 -15.93 23.42 11.97
CA ILE A 256 -15.18 24.67 12.09
C ILE A 256 -14.64 25.07 10.71
N SER A 257 -15.04 26.24 10.24
CA SER A 257 -14.61 26.81 8.96
C SER A 257 -13.26 27.52 9.06
N ASN A 258 -13.04 28.25 10.16
CA ASN A 258 -11.81 29.01 10.38
C ASN A 258 -11.56 29.22 11.88
N MET A 259 -10.29 29.32 12.27
CA MET A 259 -9.90 29.57 13.65
C MET A 259 -8.68 30.47 13.73
N THR A 260 -8.88 31.61 14.35
CA THR A 260 -7.84 32.66 14.60
C THR A 260 -7.29 32.56 16.01
N HIS A 261 -6.55 33.55 16.45
CA HIS A 261 -6.10 33.67 17.84
C HIS A 261 -7.26 33.97 18.82
N ASP A 262 -8.25 34.76 18.38
CA ASP A 262 -9.28 35.31 19.25
C ASP A 262 -10.68 34.72 18.97
N ASP A 263 -10.93 34.23 17.75
CA ASP A 263 -12.23 33.82 17.30
C ASP A 263 -12.19 32.47 16.56
N LEU A 264 -13.29 31.73 16.67
CA LEU A 264 -13.59 30.48 16.00
C LEU A 264 -14.89 30.65 15.20
N SER A 265 -14.84 30.45 13.90
CA SER A 265 -15.99 30.47 13.01
C SER A 265 -16.43 29.03 12.70
N TRP A 266 -17.75 28.78 12.70
CA TRP A 266 -18.29 27.43 12.52
C TRP A 266 -19.67 27.44 11.88
N PHE A 267 -20.02 26.35 11.18
CA PHE A 267 -21.34 26.13 10.60
C PHE A 267 -22.21 25.28 11.53
N GLY A 268 -23.41 25.80 11.84
CA GLY A 268 -24.42 25.08 12.61
C GLY A 268 -25.24 24.12 11.75
N ARG A 269 -26.45 23.78 12.23
CA ARG A 269 -27.43 22.97 11.45
C ARG A 269 -27.82 23.64 10.14
N ASP A 270 -27.85 24.97 10.14
CA ASP A 270 -28.02 25.78 8.93
C ASP A 270 -26.65 26.07 8.33
N ARG A 271 -26.27 25.31 7.30
CA ARG A 271 -24.97 25.43 6.61
C ARG A 271 -24.77 26.78 5.91
N ASN A 272 -25.82 27.57 5.75
CA ASN A 272 -25.74 28.89 5.12
C ASN A 272 -25.44 30.01 6.14
N LYS A 273 -25.42 29.69 7.44
CA LYS A 273 -25.16 30.68 8.49
C LYS A 273 -23.91 30.31 9.27
N GLU A 274 -22.87 31.10 9.05
CA GLU A 274 -21.65 31.03 9.84
C GLU A 274 -21.87 31.71 11.21
N ASN A 275 -21.45 31.04 12.26
CA ASN A 275 -21.50 31.52 13.64
C ASN A 275 -20.07 31.72 14.13
N THR A 276 -19.89 32.65 15.06
CA THR A 276 -18.59 32.94 15.64
C THR A 276 -18.62 32.79 17.16
N VAL A 277 -17.54 32.21 17.70
CA VAL A 277 -17.32 32.02 19.14
C VAL A 277 -15.99 32.67 19.50
N SER A 278 -15.99 33.68 20.36
CA SER A 278 -14.78 34.30 20.90
C SER A 278 -14.06 33.35 21.88
N TYR A 279 -12.76 33.54 22.07
CA TYR A 279 -11.97 32.76 23.02
C TYR A 279 -12.57 32.76 24.44
N GLY A 280 -13.07 33.91 24.93
CA GLY A 280 -13.73 33.99 26.24
C GLY A 280 -15.01 33.15 26.32
N ARG A 281 -15.81 33.11 25.27
CA ARG A 281 -17.00 32.21 25.19
C ARG A 281 -16.59 30.76 25.12
N PHE A 282 -15.52 30.43 24.39
CA PHE A 282 -14.97 29.08 24.35
C PHE A 282 -14.56 28.59 25.74
N GLN A 283 -13.91 29.39 26.56
CA GLN A 283 -13.56 29.04 27.95
C GLN A 283 -14.80 28.67 28.78
N ASN A 284 -15.91 29.40 28.60
CA ASN A 284 -17.17 29.07 29.25
C ASN A 284 -17.71 27.71 28.77
N LEU A 285 -17.69 27.45 27.45
CA LEU A 285 -18.10 26.17 26.88
C LEU A 285 -17.25 25.00 27.42
N VAL A 286 -15.92 25.16 27.55
CA VAL A 286 -15.05 24.18 28.20
C VAL A 286 -15.49 23.86 29.63
N SER A 287 -15.83 24.91 30.40
CA SER A 287 -16.29 24.75 31.77
C SER A 287 -17.65 24.03 31.85
N GLU A 288 -18.57 24.36 30.95
CA GLU A 288 -19.88 23.73 30.85
C GLU A 288 -19.74 22.24 30.50
N VAL A 289 -18.89 21.91 29.51
CA VAL A 289 -18.66 20.50 29.10
C VAL A 289 -17.97 19.72 30.22
N ARG A 290 -17.02 20.29 30.94
CA ARG A 290 -16.40 19.62 32.10
C ARG A 290 -17.38 19.29 33.19
N LYS A 291 -18.36 20.17 33.46
CA LYS A 291 -19.44 19.90 34.40
C LYS A 291 -20.30 18.75 33.92
N ALA A 292 -20.69 18.76 32.65
CA ALA A 292 -21.50 17.72 32.04
C ALA A 292 -20.82 16.33 32.01
N LEU A 293 -19.49 16.28 31.85
CA LEU A 293 -18.70 15.03 31.85
C LEU A 293 -18.44 14.45 33.25
N LYS A 294 -18.72 15.21 34.33
CA LYS A 294 -18.55 14.75 35.71
C LYS A 294 -19.85 14.21 36.30
N THR A 295 -20.98 14.44 35.63
CA THR A 295 -22.30 13.95 36.05
C THR A 295 -22.55 12.58 35.42
#